data_a167552008d508d496ad45ad84d9461f
#
_entry.id   a167552008d508d496ad45ad84d9461f
#
_cell.length_a   1.000
_cell.length_b   1.000
_cell.length_c   1.000
_cell.angle_alpha   90.00
_cell.angle_beta   90.00
_cell.angle_gamma   90.00
#
_symmetry.space_group_name_H-M   'P 1'
#
loop_
_entity.id
_entity.type
_entity.pdbx_description
1 polymer ?
#
loop_
_entity_poly.entity_id
_entity_poly.type
_entity_poly.pdbx_seq_one_letter_code
_entity_poly.pdbx_strand_id
1 'polypeptide(L)'
;MKSNFIYIFFIILILGSCSRKKDKFLNKKFHSTTTKYNYLFNGNNLLIQGIDQANSQLKESFWELIPIEKFDLNKINEKEDERSIFTDAEEKATLAIQKHSMSIMGEERNPIMDEAYLLLGKSRYYGGRYIPSLEAFNYILYKYPKSELINEVKIWKEKINVKLNQNEFAQTNLRDLLEQNNLSNPDKYNIYSLLAQTAINMQEFDNAIFYLKKSLEIGFKPETIYRNKFLLSQLYEKEEIKDTAFKEYSEIIDFNRKIPREFFIQSYLNKSNVADSLNLSVTELSDLVKDYENNKFLDIINFQMAKLYLNEYKANEQKEDELKSIVFFNKSLEANSSDNYLISRNYLNLAEINFNNKNYFEAGLYYDSTLTKLDQKTKEARTIKRRRESLNDLIFYETAKQQSDSLVALLSMNEEQQYKFFENYLTKLDSEKQEIVNQDFGSENSFDFKPIKESAVFYFYNPNTVSYGKTNFRNYWGNRKLKDDWRWSIEEKEKSVKKKISESAIANMGMEERIKVILETIPKESKHG
;
A
#
# COMPACT_ATOMS: atom_id res chain seq x y z
N MET A 1 -7.30 -74.71 -13.32
CA MET A 1 -5.89 -74.35 -13.58
C MET A 1 -5.69 -73.49 -14.83
N LYS A 2 -6.39 -73.72 -15.96
CA LYS A 2 -6.19 -72.88 -17.17
C LYS A 2 -6.60 -71.41 -17.04
N SER A 3 -7.62 -71.12 -16.24
CA SER A 3 -8.08 -69.74 -16.05
C SER A 3 -7.04 -68.87 -15.33
N ASN A 4 -6.35 -69.38 -14.28
CA ASN A 4 -5.38 -68.64 -13.54
C ASN A 4 -4.10 -68.33 -14.37
N PHE A 5 -3.77 -69.15 -15.33
CA PHE A 5 -2.65 -68.91 -16.25
C PHE A 5 -2.93 -67.73 -17.20
N ILE A 6 -4.19 -67.56 -17.60
CA ILE A 6 -4.61 -66.45 -18.46
C ILE A 6 -4.50 -65.13 -17.67
N TYR A 7 -4.92 -65.09 -16.40
CA TYR A 7 -4.78 -63.90 -15.55
C TYR A 7 -3.30 -63.54 -15.27
N ILE A 8 -2.47 -64.54 -15.00
CA ILE A 8 -1.03 -64.36 -14.81
C ILE A 8 -0.36 -63.83 -16.09
N PHE A 9 -0.74 -64.39 -17.26
CA PHE A 9 -0.25 -63.93 -18.55
C PHE A 9 -0.68 -62.46 -18.85
N PHE A 10 -1.91 -62.08 -18.52
CA PHE A 10 -2.40 -60.70 -18.64
C PHE A 10 -1.69 -59.76 -17.69
N ILE A 11 -1.40 -60.17 -16.44
CA ILE A 11 -0.65 -59.38 -15.46
C ILE A 11 0.81 -59.20 -15.93
N ILE A 12 1.45 -60.21 -16.50
CA ILE A 12 2.81 -60.12 -17.05
C ILE A 12 2.85 -59.19 -18.28
N LEU A 13 1.81 -59.21 -19.14
CA LEU A 13 1.67 -58.29 -20.27
C LEU A 13 1.53 -56.83 -19.83
N ILE A 14 0.81 -56.57 -18.76
CA ILE A 14 0.65 -55.23 -18.16
C ILE A 14 1.97 -54.74 -17.54
N LEU A 15 2.73 -55.60 -16.87
CA LEU A 15 4.03 -55.25 -16.28
C LEU A 15 5.12 -54.95 -17.33
N GLY A 16 5.03 -55.52 -18.55
CA GLY A 16 5.94 -55.26 -19.65
C GLY A 16 5.71 -53.93 -20.39
N SER A 17 4.56 -53.28 -20.17
CA SER A 17 4.12 -52.10 -20.93
C SER A 17 4.74 -50.78 -20.46
N CYS A 18 5.31 -50.70 -19.27
CA CYS A 18 5.74 -49.43 -18.63
C CYS A 18 7.22 -49.06 -18.88
N SER A 19 7.89 -49.63 -19.88
CA SER A 19 9.31 -49.36 -20.12
C SER A 19 9.52 -48.07 -20.93
N ARG A 20 10.25 -47.06 -20.35
CA ARG A 20 10.67 -45.84 -21.04
C ARG A 20 11.66 -46.03 -22.19
N LYS A 21 12.28 -47.21 -22.28
CA LYS A 21 13.29 -47.57 -23.30
C LYS A 21 12.71 -48.16 -24.58
N LYS A 22 11.38 -48.39 -24.66
CA LYS A 22 10.71 -49.03 -25.80
C LYS A 22 9.86 -48.03 -26.55
N ASP A 23 10.21 -47.72 -27.79
CA ASP A 23 9.45 -46.86 -28.71
C ASP A 23 8.24 -47.58 -29.31
N LYS A 24 7.30 -48.05 -28.44
CA LYS A 24 6.05 -48.66 -28.84
C LYS A 24 4.87 -47.78 -28.53
N PHE A 25 3.80 -47.85 -29.32
CA PHE A 25 2.59 -47.05 -29.17
C PHE A 25 2.03 -47.09 -27.73
N LEU A 26 1.90 -48.26 -27.12
CA LEU A 26 1.38 -48.39 -25.75
C LEU A 26 2.28 -47.72 -24.71
N ASN A 27 3.60 -47.79 -24.85
CA ASN A 27 4.55 -47.13 -23.96
C ASN A 27 4.42 -45.60 -24.08
N LYS A 28 4.41 -45.06 -25.31
CA LYS A 28 4.19 -43.61 -25.54
C LYS A 28 2.88 -43.16 -24.94
N LYS A 29 1.77 -43.89 -25.23
CA LYS A 29 0.45 -43.54 -24.73
C LYS A 29 0.40 -43.55 -23.21
N PHE A 30 0.96 -44.58 -22.57
CA PHE A 30 1.03 -44.67 -21.10
C PHE A 30 1.79 -43.49 -20.51
N HIS A 31 3.02 -43.22 -20.97
CA HIS A 31 3.86 -42.17 -20.44
C HIS A 31 3.25 -40.78 -20.72
N SER A 32 2.74 -40.50 -21.92
CA SER A 32 2.11 -39.24 -22.25
C SER A 32 0.84 -38.98 -21.44
N THR A 33 -0.02 -39.97 -21.29
CA THR A 33 -1.27 -39.86 -20.52
C THR A 33 -0.97 -39.63 -19.05
N THR A 34 -0.03 -40.40 -18.47
CA THR A 34 0.36 -40.24 -17.07
C THR A 34 1.04 -38.87 -16.83
N THR A 35 1.90 -38.44 -17.74
CA THR A 35 2.50 -37.08 -17.68
C THR A 35 1.40 -36.01 -17.65
N LYS A 36 0.47 -36.08 -18.62
CA LYS A 36 -0.56 -35.05 -18.79
C LYS A 36 -1.50 -34.95 -17.59
N TYR A 37 -2.08 -36.07 -17.16
CA TYR A 37 -3.17 -36.08 -16.19
C TYR A 37 -2.70 -36.19 -14.72
N ASN A 38 -1.57 -36.86 -14.45
CA ASN A 38 -1.13 -37.03 -13.07
C ASN A 38 -0.11 -35.97 -12.63
N TYR A 39 0.75 -35.48 -13.54
CA TYR A 39 1.79 -34.52 -13.18
C TYR A 39 1.46 -33.11 -13.65
N LEU A 40 1.22 -32.90 -14.95
CA LEU A 40 1.04 -31.56 -15.48
C LEU A 40 -0.28 -30.94 -15.04
N PHE A 41 -1.37 -31.71 -15.00
CA PHE A 41 -2.64 -31.22 -14.50
C PHE A 41 -2.52 -30.74 -13.05
N ASN A 42 -1.96 -31.57 -12.17
CA ASN A 42 -1.77 -31.18 -10.77
C ASN A 42 -0.74 -30.04 -10.61
N GLY A 43 0.35 -30.05 -11.37
CA GLY A 43 1.35 -29.01 -11.33
C GLY A 43 0.83 -27.67 -11.83
N ASN A 44 0.03 -27.65 -12.90
CA ASN A 44 -0.60 -26.41 -13.38
C ASN A 44 -1.66 -25.89 -12.40
N ASN A 45 -2.42 -26.76 -11.73
CA ASN A 45 -3.35 -26.34 -10.69
C ASN A 45 -2.62 -25.70 -9.51
N LEU A 46 -1.50 -26.27 -9.06
CA LEU A 46 -0.66 -25.69 -8.02
C LEU A 46 -0.08 -24.34 -8.47
N LEU A 47 0.39 -24.23 -9.71
CA LEU A 47 0.90 -22.99 -10.27
C LEU A 47 -0.16 -21.88 -10.28
N ILE A 48 -1.37 -22.19 -10.77
CA ILE A 48 -2.49 -21.23 -10.79
C ILE A 48 -2.87 -20.84 -9.37
N GLN A 49 -3.02 -21.81 -8.47
CA GLN A 49 -3.33 -21.55 -7.07
C GLN A 49 -2.27 -20.66 -6.40
N GLY A 50 -0.98 -20.89 -6.69
CA GLY A 50 0.12 -20.06 -6.17
C GLY A 50 0.06 -18.62 -6.70
N ILE A 51 -0.24 -18.44 -7.99
CA ILE A 51 -0.40 -17.12 -8.61
C ILE A 51 -1.60 -16.37 -7.97
N ASP A 52 -2.73 -17.05 -7.80
CA ASP A 52 -3.93 -16.46 -7.21
C ASP A 52 -3.69 -16.06 -5.74
N GLN A 53 -3.03 -16.95 -4.98
CA GLN A 53 -2.65 -16.66 -3.59
C GLN A 53 -1.69 -15.47 -3.50
N ALA A 54 -0.66 -15.43 -4.34
CA ALA A 54 0.28 -14.32 -4.41
C ALA A 54 -0.42 -12.99 -4.78
N ASN A 55 -1.27 -13.03 -5.81
CA ASN A 55 -2.03 -11.85 -6.24
C ASN A 55 -3.03 -11.36 -5.18
N SER A 56 -3.59 -12.25 -4.34
CA SER A 56 -4.48 -11.86 -3.25
C SER A 56 -3.76 -11.15 -2.10
N GLN A 57 -2.48 -11.48 -1.87
CA GLN A 57 -1.64 -10.84 -0.85
C GLN A 57 -1.06 -9.50 -1.31
N LEU A 58 -0.87 -9.32 -2.62
CA LEU A 58 -0.33 -8.11 -3.20
C LEU A 58 -1.40 -7.02 -3.27
N LYS A 59 -1.22 -5.94 -2.50
CA LYS A 59 -1.98 -4.71 -2.69
C LYS A 59 -1.42 -3.95 -3.90
N GLU A 60 -2.33 -3.53 -4.79
CA GLU A 60 -1.95 -2.68 -5.92
C GLU A 60 -1.57 -1.29 -5.40
N SER A 61 -0.46 -0.73 -5.89
CA SER A 61 -0.10 0.66 -5.63
C SER A 61 -0.53 1.51 -6.82
N PHE A 62 -1.56 2.33 -6.63
CA PHE A 62 -2.03 3.28 -7.65
C PHE A 62 -1.35 4.66 -7.53
N TRP A 63 -0.38 4.81 -6.64
CA TRP A 63 0.42 6.03 -6.48
C TRP A 63 1.45 6.22 -7.58
N GLU A 64 1.74 5.14 -8.31
CA GLU A 64 2.68 5.10 -9.43
C GLU A 64 2.02 4.45 -10.64
N LEU A 65 2.70 4.42 -11.78
CA LEU A 65 2.26 3.63 -12.93
C LEU A 65 2.18 2.15 -12.53
N ILE A 66 1.01 1.55 -12.69
CA ILE A 66 0.86 0.13 -12.38
C ILE A 66 1.68 -0.72 -13.35
N PRO A 67 2.34 -1.80 -12.91
CA PRO A 67 3.02 -2.73 -13.81
C PRO A 67 2.00 -3.53 -14.61
N ILE A 68 2.38 -4.01 -15.79
CA ILE A 68 1.53 -4.89 -16.61
C ILE A 68 1.23 -6.20 -15.87
N GLU A 69 2.21 -6.76 -15.19
CA GLU A 69 2.02 -7.90 -14.32
C GLU A 69 2.02 -7.49 -12.85
N LYS A 70 0.95 -7.82 -12.12
CA LYS A 70 0.81 -7.52 -10.69
C LYS A 70 1.85 -8.23 -9.82
N PHE A 71 2.40 -9.36 -10.30
CA PHE A 71 3.25 -10.25 -9.52
C PHE A 71 4.62 -9.64 -9.19
N ASP A 72 4.93 -9.53 -7.88
CA ASP A 72 6.22 -9.08 -7.35
C ASP A 72 6.56 -9.86 -6.08
N LEU A 73 7.55 -10.76 -6.18
CA LEU A 73 8.00 -11.59 -5.06
C LEU A 73 8.55 -10.78 -3.88
N ASN A 74 9.21 -9.65 -4.15
CA ASN A 74 9.79 -8.83 -3.08
C ASN A 74 8.72 -8.22 -2.15
N LYS A 75 7.45 -8.22 -2.58
CA LYS A 75 6.31 -7.71 -1.81
C LYS A 75 5.47 -8.82 -1.17
N ILE A 76 5.80 -10.08 -1.45
CA ILE A 76 5.11 -11.24 -0.86
C ILE A 76 5.87 -11.65 0.39
N ASN A 77 5.24 -11.56 1.55
CA ASN A 77 5.77 -12.09 2.81
C ASN A 77 5.62 -13.62 2.82
N GLU A 78 6.49 -14.34 2.12
CA GLU A 78 6.67 -15.75 2.38
C GLU A 78 7.39 -15.89 3.72
N LYS A 79 6.80 -16.62 4.66
CA LYS A 79 7.52 -17.00 5.87
C LYS A 79 8.72 -17.85 5.42
N GLU A 80 9.90 -17.50 5.85
CA GLU A 80 11.17 -18.12 5.42
C GLU A 80 11.21 -19.66 5.56
N ASP A 81 10.33 -20.26 6.37
CA ASP A 81 10.27 -21.68 6.68
C ASP A 81 9.13 -22.44 5.96
N GLU A 82 8.25 -21.80 5.21
CA GLU A 82 7.17 -22.48 4.48
C GLU A 82 7.59 -22.80 3.04
N ARG A 83 7.50 -24.09 2.68
CA ARG A 83 7.71 -24.54 1.30
C ARG A 83 6.73 -23.85 0.36
N SER A 84 7.27 -23.08 -0.60
CA SER A 84 6.45 -22.36 -1.56
C SER A 84 5.63 -23.31 -2.45
N ILE A 85 4.36 -22.97 -2.70
CA ILE A 85 3.48 -23.69 -3.62
C ILE A 85 4.08 -23.78 -5.04
N PHE A 86 4.91 -22.80 -5.43
CA PHE A 86 5.64 -22.84 -6.70
C PHE A 86 6.72 -23.94 -6.72
N THR A 87 7.32 -24.26 -5.57
CA THR A 87 8.25 -25.38 -5.42
C THR A 87 7.52 -26.71 -5.58
N ASP A 88 6.28 -26.84 -5.10
CA ASP A 88 5.49 -28.02 -5.28
C ASP A 88 5.07 -28.22 -6.75
N ALA A 89 4.72 -27.15 -7.46
CA ALA A 89 4.45 -27.18 -8.90
C ALA A 89 5.70 -27.60 -9.69
N GLU A 90 6.87 -27.07 -9.33
CA GLU A 90 8.16 -27.46 -9.91
C GLU A 90 8.49 -28.91 -9.67
N GLU A 91 8.21 -29.45 -8.47
CA GLU A 91 8.42 -30.87 -8.18
C GLU A 91 7.56 -31.75 -9.09
N LYS A 92 6.29 -31.37 -9.34
CA LYS A 92 5.44 -32.10 -10.28
C LYS A 92 6.03 -32.13 -11.69
N ALA A 93 6.51 -30.98 -12.19
CA ALA A 93 7.16 -30.90 -13.49
C ALA A 93 8.45 -31.74 -13.53
N THR A 94 9.28 -31.66 -12.50
CA THR A 94 10.52 -32.43 -12.37
C THR A 94 10.26 -33.94 -12.34
N LEU A 95 9.27 -34.38 -11.56
CA LEU A 95 8.88 -35.79 -11.49
C LEU A 95 8.32 -36.29 -12.83
N ALA A 96 7.55 -35.46 -13.57
CA ALA A 96 7.11 -35.77 -14.92
C ALA A 96 8.30 -36.07 -15.85
N ILE A 97 9.29 -35.17 -15.86
CA ILE A 97 10.49 -35.31 -16.68
C ILE A 97 11.29 -36.56 -16.26
N GLN A 98 11.58 -36.71 -14.97
CA GLN A 98 12.39 -37.82 -14.45
C GLN A 98 11.75 -39.20 -14.69
N LYS A 99 10.43 -39.32 -14.52
CA LYS A 99 9.73 -40.62 -14.57
C LYS A 99 9.19 -40.98 -15.95
N HIS A 100 8.91 -39.98 -16.80
CA HIS A 100 8.18 -40.21 -18.03
C HIS A 100 8.88 -39.70 -19.30
N SER A 101 10.07 -39.08 -19.22
CA SER A 101 10.89 -38.81 -20.39
C SER A 101 11.30 -40.14 -21.06
N MET A 102 11.13 -40.20 -22.36
CA MET A 102 11.45 -41.36 -23.21
C MET A 102 12.55 -40.99 -24.19
N SER A 103 13.74 -40.69 -23.68
CA SER A 103 14.90 -40.39 -24.53
C SER A 103 15.43 -41.68 -25.16
N ILE A 104 15.17 -41.89 -26.45
CA ILE A 104 15.54 -43.08 -27.23
C ILE A 104 16.36 -42.60 -28.43
N MET A 105 17.59 -43.07 -28.56
CA MET A 105 18.53 -42.65 -29.61
C MET A 105 18.72 -41.12 -29.71
N GLY A 106 18.72 -40.45 -28.58
CA GLY A 106 18.91 -38.98 -28.52
C GLY A 106 17.65 -38.16 -28.80
N GLU A 107 16.54 -38.79 -29.16
CA GLU A 107 15.24 -38.12 -29.39
C GLU A 107 14.25 -38.40 -28.26
N GLU A 108 13.50 -37.37 -27.86
CA GLU A 108 12.39 -37.55 -26.93
C GLU A 108 11.18 -38.10 -27.65
N ARG A 109 10.62 -39.22 -27.13
CA ARG A 109 9.47 -39.93 -27.72
C ARG A 109 8.18 -39.67 -26.96
N ASN A 110 8.23 -39.05 -25.77
CA ASN A 110 7.02 -38.59 -25.09
C ASN A 110 6.64 -37.19 -25.61
N PRO A 111 5.51 -37.04 -26.32
CA PRO A 111 5.14 -35.80 -27.01
C PRO A 111 4.73 -34.66 -26.04
N ILE A 112 4.65 -34.93 -24.72
CA ILE A 112 4.20 -33.97 -23.70
C ILE A 112 5.37 -33.42 -22.88
N MET A 113 6.63 -33.71 -23.23
CA MET A 113 7.78 -33.29 -22.43
C MET A 113 8.08 -31.79 -22.57
N ASP A 114 7.80 -31.19 -23.70
CA ASP A 114 7.91 -29.73 -23.86
C ASP A 114 6.96 -28.98 -22.92
N GLU A 115 5.71 -29.45 -22.73
CA GLU A 115 4.77 -28.90 -21.74
C GLU A 115 5.32 -29.08 -20.30
N ALA A 116 6.01 -30.21 -20.02
CA ALA A 116 6.62 -30.43 -18.69
C ALA A 116 7.76 -29.43 -18.40
N TYR A 117 8.60 -29.16 -19.38
CA TYR A 117 9.65 -28.13 -19.27
C TYR A 117 9.06 -26.71 -19.24
N LEU A 118 7.94 -26.46 -19.93
CA LEU A 118 7.22 -25.17 -19.84
C LEU A 118 6.70 -24.94 -18.43
N LEU A 119 6.04 -25.95 -17.83
CA LEU A 119 5.60 -25.87 -16.44
C LEU A 119 6.78 -25.67 -15.47
N LEU A 120 7.89 -26.38 -15.69
CA LEU A 120 9.13 -26.23 -14.91
C LEU A 120 9.64 -24.79 -14.97
N GLY A 121 9.72 -24.21 -16.17
CA GLY A 121 10.17 -22.83 -16.38
C GLY A 121 9.24 -21.82 -15.69
N LYS A 122 7.92 -21.96 -15.87
CA LYS A 122 6.91 -21.09 -15.24
C LYS A 122 6.96 -21.16 -13.70
N SER A 123 7.04 -22.37 -13.14
CA SER A 123 7.13 -22.57 -11.68
C SER A 123 8.38 -21.91 -11.09
N ARG A 124 9.52 -22.02 -11.77
CA ARG A 124 10.77 -21.37 -11.39
C ARG A 124 10.69 -19.85 -11.49
N TYR A 125 10.03 -19.33 -12.52
CA TYR A 125 9.80 -17.88 -12.68
C TYR A 125 9.02 -17.31 -11.50
N TYR A 126 7.88 -17.89 -11.17
CA TYR A 126 7.05 -17.46 -10.05
C TYR A 126 7.68 -17.77 -8.68
N GLY A 127 8.60 -18.74 -8.60
CA GLY A 127 9.46 -18.98 -7.43
C GLY A 127 10.70 -18.07 -7.37
N GLY A 128 10.82 -17.03 -8.21
CA GLY A 128 11.93 -16.05 -8.20
C GLY A 128 13.26 -16.57 -8.76
N ARG A 129 13.29 -17.80 -9.24
CA ARG A 129 14.50 -18.43 -9.75
C ARG A 129 14.64 -18.22 -11.25
N TYR A 130 14.94 -16.97 -11.64
CA TYR A 130 14.93 -16.53 -13.04
C TYR A 130 15.97 -17.25 -13.91
N ILE A 131 17.21 -17.47 -13.43
CA ILE A 131 18.24 -18.16 -14.22
C ILE A 131 17.88 -19.64 -14.45
N PRO A 132 17.52 -20.45 -13.43
CA PRO A 132 17.01 -21.80 -13.67
C PRO A 132 15.75 -21.86 -14.55
N SER A 133 14.91 -20.82 -14.53
CA SER A 133 13.76 -20.70 -15.42
C SER A 133 14.21 -20.53 -16.88
N LEU A 134 15.18 -19.65 -17.15
CA LEU A 134 15.78 -19.48 -18.48
C LEU A 134 16.39 -20.78 -19.01
N GLU A 135 17.04 -21.56 -18.17
CA GLU A 135 17.60 -22.86 -18.55
C GLU A 135 16.50 -23.82 -19.05
N ALA A 136 15.36 -23.88 -18.34
CA ALA A 136 14.23 -24.73 -18.75
C ALA A 136 13.65 -24.28 -20.10
N PHE A 137 13.47 -22.97 -20.32
CA PHE A 137 12.99 -22.44 -21.58
C PHE A 137 14.00 -22.61 -22.73
N ASN A 138 15.28 -22.40 -22.50
CA ASN A 138 16.33 -22.64 -23.49
C ASN A 138 16.40 -24.13 -23.87
N TYR A 139 16.15 -25.02 -22.90
CA TYR A 139 16.08 -26.46 -23.21
C TYR A 139 14.95 -26.78 -24.18
N ILE A 140 13.76 -26.16 -24.04
CA ILE A 140 12.67 -26.35 -24.99
C ILE A 140 13.09 -25.89 -26.39
N LEU A 141 13.64 -24.69 -26.50
CA LEU A 141 14.04 -24.10 -27.79
C LEU A 141 15.10 -24.93 -28.51
N TYR A 142 16.01 -25.55 -27.74
CA TYR A 142 17.05 -26.40 -28.28
C TYR A 142 16.54 -27.81 -28.64
N LYS A 143 15.79 -28.43 -27.72
CA LYS A 143 15.44 -29.86 -27.82
C LYS A 143 14.14 -30.11 -28.62
N TYR A 144 13.23 -29.14 -28.58
CA TYR A 144 11.90 -29.25 -29.21
C TYR A 144 11.62 -28.12 -30.22
N PRO A 145 12.50 -27.90 -31.23
CA PRO A 145 12.36 -26.75 -32.14
C PRO A 145 11.09 -26.75 -33.01
N LYS A 146 10.37 -27.86 -33.03
CA LYS A 146 9.08 -28.03 -33.76
C LYS A 146 7.85 -27.98 -32.84
N SER A 147 8.05 -27.70 -31.55
CA SER A 147 6.95 -27.57 -30.60
C SER A 147 6.04 -26.37 -30.94
N GLU A 148 4.75 -26.53 -30.72
CA GLU A 148 3.77 -25.45 -30.86
C GLU A 148 3.97 -24.35 -29.78
N LEU A 149 4.73 -24.67 -28.72
CA LEU A 149 4.99 -23.77 -27.60
C LEU A 149 6.14 -22.78 -27.84
N ILE A 150 6.82 -22.85 -28.99
CA ILE A 150 8.05 -22.06 -29.27
C ILE A 150 7.82 -20.57 -29.08
N ASN A 151 6.73 -20.02 -29.58
CA ASN A 151 6.44 -18.58 -29.45
C ASN A 151 6.16 -18.21 -27.98
N GLU A 152 5.36 -19.00 -27.29
CA GLU A 152 5.11 -18.80 -25.86
C GLU A 152 6.40 -18.84 -25.04
N VAL A 153 7.28 -19.82 -25.33
CA VAL A 153 8.58 -19.96 -24.64
C VAL A 153 9.49 -18.76 -24.90
N LYS A 154 9.54 -18.24 -26.13
CA LYS A 154 10.29 -17.03 -26.46
C LYS A 154 9.76 -15.82 -25.67
N ILE A 155 8.44 -15.65 -25.57
CA ILE A 155 7.81 -14.57 -24.79
C ILE A 155 8.18 -14.70 -23.29
N TRP A 156 8.14 -15.91 -22.73
CA TRP A 156 8.55 -16.15 -21.34
C TRP A 156 10.02 -15.82 -21.09
N LYS A 157 10.90 -16.09 -22.04
CA LYS A 157 12.32 -15.68 -21.94
C LYS A 157 12.45 -14.17 -21.84
N GLU A 158 11.77 -13.43 -22.72
CA GLU A 158 11.84 -11.96 -22.69
C GLU A 158 11.19 -11.38 -21.45
N LYS A 159 10.16 -12.04 -20.90
CA LYS A 159 9.58 -11.68 -19.61
C LYS A 159 10.61 -11.78 -18.46
N ILE A 160 11.46 -12.81 -18.49
CA ILE A 160 12.58 -12.92 -17.55
C ILE A 160 13.61 -11.82 -17.77
N ASN A 161 13.98 -11.54 -19.02
CA ASN A 161 14.95 -10.48 -19.35
C ASN A 161 14.47 -9.12 -18.80
N VAL A 162 13.17 -8.82 -18.90
CA VAL A 162 12.58 -7.61 -18.29
C VAL A 162 12.72 -7.63 -16.75
N LYS A 163 12.47 -8.76 -16.09
CA LYS A 163 12.67 -8.89 -14.62
C LYS A 163 14.14 -8.74 -14.21
N LEU A 164 15.08 -9.08 -15.09
CA LEU A 164 16.52 -8.90 -14.91
C LEU A 164 17.01 -7.50 -15.35
N ASN A 165 16.11 -6.56 -15.64
CA ASN A 165 16.40 -5.20 -16.12
C ASN A 165 17.14 -5.14 -17.48
N GLN A 166 17.09 -6.21 -18.28
CA GLN A 166 17.66 -6.26 -19.64
C GLN A 166 16.63 -5.76 -20.66
N ASN A 167 16.12 -4.53 -20.46
CA ASN A 167 14.98 -4.01 -21.20
C ASN A 167 15.26 -3.82 -22.69
N GLU A 168 16.41 -3.24 -23.07
CA GLU A 168 16.80 -3.02 -24.47
C GLU A 168 16.92 -4.36 -25.24
N PHE A 169 17.54 -5.35 -24.60
CA PHE A 169 17.69 -6.68 -25.19
C PHE A 169 16.32 -7.35 -25.40
N ALA A 170 15.46 -7.31 -24.37
CA ALA A 170 14.10 -7.84 -24.46
C ALA A 170 13.28 -7.13 -25.55
N GLN A 171 13.39 -5.80 -25.66
CA GLN A 171 12.69 -5.00 -26.67
C GLN A 171 13.08 -5.41 -28.10
N THR A 172 14.39 -5.60 -28.35
CA THR A 172 14.89 -6.04 -29.65
C THR A 172 14.34 -7.42 -30.01
N ASN A 173 14.49 -8.41 -29.11
CA ASN A 173 14.02 -9.77 -29.34
C ASN A 173 12.49 -9.85 -29.55
N LEU A 174 11.71 -9.05 -28.82
CA LEU A 174 10.26 -8.99 -28.97
C LEU A 174 9.83 -8.38 -30.31
N ARG A 175 10.55 -7.36 -30.79
CA ARG A 175 10.31 -6.78 -32.13
C ARG A 175 10.61 -7.80 -33.22
N ASP A 176 11.75 -8.48 -33.13
CA ASP A 176 12.13 -9.54 -34.08
C ASP A 176 11.08 -10.69 -34.07
N LEU A 177 10.51 -10.98 -32.88
CA LEU A 177 9.45 -11.98 -32.78
C LEU A 177 8.16 -11.54 -33.48
N LEU A 178 7.80 -10.23 -33.44
CA LEU A 178 6.64 -9.69 -34.12
C LEU A 178 6.71 -9.79 -35.66
N GLU A 179 7.93 -9.81 -36.22
CA GLU A 179 8.13 -9.98 -37.66
C GLU A 179 7.83 -11.41 -38.15
N GLN A 180 7.67 -12.37 -37.24
CA GLN A 180 7.36 -13.74 -37.58
C GLN A 180 5.87 -13.94 -37.92
N ASN A 181 5.58 -14.64 -39.01
CA ASN A 181 4.22 -14.76 -39.58
C ASN A 181 3.26 -15.68 -38.81
N ASN A 182 3.73 -16.40 -37.77
CA ASN A 182 2.97 -17.47 -37.10
C ASN A 182 2.57 -17.14 -35.66
N LEU A 183 2.26 -15.89 -35.35
CA LEU A 183 1.84 -15.48 -34.02
C LEU A 183 0.34 -15.55 -33.84
N SER A 184 -0.11 -16.21 -32.79
CA SER A 184 -1.50 -16.17 -32.35
C SER A 184 -1.88 -14.78 -31.77
N ASN A 185 -3.18 -14.48 -31.69
CA ASN A 185 -3.63 -13.24 -31.04
C ASN A 185 -3.17 -13.14 -29.56
N PRO A 186 -3.24 -14.19 -28.75
CA PRO A 186 -2.65 -14.17 -27.39
C PRO A 186 -1.15 -13.86 -27.38
N ASP A 187 -0.36 -14.42 -28.32
CA ASP A 187 1.06 -14.13 -28.41
C ASP A 187 1.29 -12.65 -28.71
N LYS A 188 0.61 -12.12 -29.71
CA LYS A 188 0.71 -10.69 -30.08
C LYS A 188 0.34 -9.77 -28.92
N TYR A 189 -0.75 -10.09 -28.20
CA TYR A 189 -1.15 -9.34 -27.00
C TYR A 189 -0.05 -9.31 -25.95
N ASN A 190 0.51 -10.48 -25.62
CA ASN A 190 1.57 -10.62 -24.63
C ASN A 190 2.86 -9.89 -25.06
N ILE A 191 3.23 -9.98 -26.34
CA ILE A 191 4.40 -9.29 -26.87
C ILE A 191 4.23 -7.77 -26.78
N TYR A 192 3.09 -7.22 -27.25
CA TYR A 192 2.85 -5.78 -27.16
C TYR A 192 2.76 -5.29 -25.73
N SER A 193 2.13 -6.05 -24.83
CA SER A 193 2.09 -5.74 -23.41
C SER A 193 3.50 -5.69 -22.80
N LEU A 194 4.34 -6.66 -23.16
CA LEU A 194 5.71 -6.72 -22.65
C LEU A 194 6.62 -5.62 -23.25
N LEU A 195 6.44 -5.28 -24.54
CA LEU A 195 7.09 -4.14 -25.17
C LEU A 195 6.70 -2.82 -24.49
N ALA A 196 5.44 -2.68 -24.09
CA ALA A 196 5.00 -1.52 -23.32
C ALA A 196 5.69 -1.46 -21.95
N GLN A 197 5.83 -2.59 -21.27
CA GLN A 197 6.56 -2.64 -19.99
C GLN A 197 8.03 -2.28 -20.14
N THR A 198 8.71 -2.76 -21.19
CA THR A 198 10.11 -2.36 -21.46
C THR A 198 10.24 -0.87 -21.70
N ALA A 199 9.33 -0.29 -22.49
CA ALA A 199 9.30 1.14 -22.79
C ALA A 199 9.04 1.99 -21.52
N ILE A 200 8.13 1.56 -20.64
CA ILE A 200 7.90 2.21 -19.33
C ILE A 200 9.16 2.17 -18.48
N ASN A 201 9.84 1.02 -18.39
CA ASN A 201 11.06 0.87 -17.59
C ASN A 201 12.19 1.77 -18.11
N MET A 202 12.23 2.05 -19.42
CA MET A 202 13.17 2.96 -20.08
C MET A 202 12.68 4.41 -20.13
N GLN A 203 11.50 4.72 -19.58
CA GLN A 203 10.86 6.04 -19.61
C GLN A 203 10.51 6.55 -21.03
N GLU A 204 10.32 5.64 -21.96
CA GLU A 204 9.89 5.92 -23.35
C GLU A 204 8.35 5.90 -23.43
N PHE A 205 7.67 6.90 -22.85
CA PHE A 205 6.23 6.85 -22.66
C PHE A 205 5.42 6.87 -23.95
N ASP A 206 5.89 7.56 -24.99
CA ASP A 206 5.25 7.54 -26.32
C ASP A 206 5.24 6.12 -26.92
N ASN A 207 6.37 5.41 -26.83
CA ASN A 207 6.47 4.02 -27.25
C ASN A 207 5.57 3.10 -26.42
N ALA A 208 5.51 3.32 -25.10
CA ALA A 208 4.63 2.56 -24.20
C ALA A 208 3.16 2.74 -24.58
N ILE A 209 2.71 3.97 -24.83
CA ILE A 209 1.36 4.29 -25.33
C ILE A 209 1.08 3.56 -26.65
N PHE A 210 2.02 3.64 -27.60
CA PHE A 210 1.87 2.95 -28.88
C PHE A 210 1.68 1.45 -28.73
N TYR A 211 2.52 0.78 -27.93
CA TYR A 211 2.44 -0.66 -27.72
C TYR A 211 1.18 -1.07 -26.93
N LEU A 212 0.77 -0.30 -25.92
CA LEU A 212 -0.47 -0.59 -25.20
C LEU A 212 -1.69 -0.47 -26.11
N LYS A 213 -1.77 0.54 -26.97
CA LYS A 213 -2.84 0.65 -27.97
C LYS A 213 -2.86 -0.57 -28.87
N LYS A 214 -1.71 -1.01 -29.39
CA LYS A 214 -1.60 -2.22 -30.20
C LYS A 214 -2.06 -3.49 -29.46
N SER A 215 -1.76 -3.61 -28.16
CA SER A 215 -2.25 -4.73 -27.36
C SER A 215 -3.78 -4.72 -27.24
N LEU A 216 -4.38 -3.54 -27.02
CA LEU A 216 -5.82 -3.37 -26.86
C LEU A 216 -6.60 -3.54 -28.18
N GLU A 217 -6.01 -3.22 -29.35
CA GLU A 217 -6.60 -3.43 -30.68
C GLU A 217 -6.86 -4.92 -31.00
N ILE A 218 -6.15 -5.84 -30.34
CA ILE A 218 -6.31 -7.30 -30.55
C ILE A 218 -7.70 -7.80 -30.07
N GLY A 219 -8.35 -7.08 -29.15
CA GLY A 219 -9.73 -7.31 -28.75
C GLY A 219 -9.89 -8.50 -27.81
N PHE A 220 -9.87 -8.25 -26.52
CA PHE A 220 -10.18 -9.20 -25.46
C PHE A 220 -11.38 -8.70 -24.63
N LYS A 221 -11.87 -9.57 -23.72
CA LYS A 221 -12.93 -9.21 -22.79
C LYS A 221 -12.43 -8.20 -21.75
N PRO A 222 -13.32 -7.35 -21.19
CA PRO A 222 -12.96 -6.38 -20.14
C PRO A 222 -12.17 -6.99 -18.99
N GLU A 223 -12.49 -8.22 -18.59
CA GLU A 223 -11.85 -8.95 -17.48
C GLU A 223 -10.36 -9.23 -17.72
N THR A 224 -9.90 -9.11 -18.97
CA THR A 224 -8.50 -9.39 -19.36
C THR A 224 -7.73 -8.14 -19.74
N ILE A 225 -8.41 -7.08 -20.21
CA ILE A 225 -7.75 -5.89 -20.76
C ILE A 225 -7.76 -4.67 -19.83
N TYR A 226 -8.59 -4.68 -18.76
CA TYR A 226 -8.78 -3.51 -17.89
C TYR A 226 -7.46 -2.96 -17.35
N ARG A 227 -6.51 -3.83 -17.04
CA ARG A 227 -5.21 -3.44 -16.48
C ARG A 227 -4.38 -2.65 -17.49
N ASN A 228 -4.23 -3.15 -18.72
CA ASN A 228 -3.51 -2.45 -19.78
C ASN A 228 -4.20 -1.13 -20.16
N LYS A 229 -5.54 -1.12 -20.15
CA LYS A 229 -6.32 0.09 -20.42
C LYS A 229 -6.14 1.14 -19.32
N PHE A 230 -6.14 0.72 -18.06
CA PHE A 230 -5.88 1.63 -16.93
C PHE A 230 -4.46 2.20 -16.98
N LEU A 231 -3.45 1.36 -17.27
CA LEU A 231 -2.07 1.82 -17.44
C LEU A 231 -1.93 2.80 -18.62
N LEU A 232 -2.64 2.56 -19.73
CA LEU A 232 -2.68 3.49 -20.86
C LEU A 232 -3.28 4.83 -20.43
N SER A 233 -4.36 4.83 -19.65
CA SER A 233 -4.97 6.05 -19.12
C SER A 233 -4.01 6.82 -18.20
N GLN A 234 -3.27 6.11 -17.32
CA GLN A 234 -2.24 6.72 -16.47
C GLN A 234 -1.10 7.34 -17.29
N LEU A 235 -0.70 6.72 -18.41
CA LEU A 235 0.32 7.29 -19.29
C LEU A 235 -0.19 8.55 -19.99
N TYR A 236 -1.43 8.59 -20.46
CA TYR A 236 -2.01 9.81 -21.01
C TYR A 236 -2.12 10.93 -19.96
N GLU A 237 -2.49 10.61 -18.72
CA GLU A 237 -2.50 11.57 -17.61
C GLU A 237 -1.10 12.11 -17.34
N LYS A 238 -0.07 11.23 -17.36
CA LYS A 238 1.32 11.59 -17.12
C LYS A 238 1.91 12.48 -18.22
N GLU A 239 1.52 12.26 -19.47
CA GLU A 239 1.90 13.07 -20.64
C GLU A 239 0.99 14.29 -20.84
N GLU A 240 0.15 14.60 -19.84
CA GLU A 240 -0.78 15.74 -19.82
C GLU A 240 -1.81 15.76 -20.97
N ILE A 241 -2.08 14.61 -21.60
CA ILE A 241 -3.09 14.44 -22.65
C ILE A 241 -4.47 14.22 -22.01
N LYS A 242 -4.96 15.25 -21.31
CA LYS A 242 -6.10 15.19 -20.40
C LYS A 242 -7.39 14.68 -21.01
N ASP A 243 -7.77 15.18 -22.19
CA ASP A 243 -9.03 14.78 -22.87
C ASP A 243 -9.06 13.29 -23.18
N THR A 244 -7.92 12.74 -23.63
CA THR A 244 -7.81 11.32 -23.95
C THR A 244 -7.80 10.50 -22.65
N ALA A 245 -7.06 10.92 -21.62
CA ALA A 245 -7.05 10.27 -20.33
C ALA A 245 -8.46 10.22 -19.72
N PHE A 246 -9.20 11.33 -19.76
CA PHE A 246 -10.58 11.41 -19.29
C PHE A 246 -11.50 10.40 -19.99
N LYS A 247 -11.40 10.32 -21.33
CA LYS A 247 -12.16 9.36 -22.12
C LYS A 247 -11.82 7.93 -21.76
N GLU A 248 -10.54 7.58 -21.70
CA GLU A 248 -10.08 6.22 -21.41
C GLU A 248 -10.50 5.77 -19.99
N TYR A 249 -10.39 6.65 -18.97
CA TYR A 249 -10.91 6.35 -17.64
C TYR A 249 -12.43 6.15 -17.63
N SER A 250 -13.17 6.95 -18.41
CA SER A 250 -14.63 6.80 -18.53
C SER A 250 -15.02 5.44 -19.13
N GLU A 251 -14.30 4.98 -20.16
CA GLU A 251 -14.50 3.66 -20.75
C GLU A 251 -14.18 2.50 -19.77
N ILE A 252 -13.23 2.69 -18.84
CA ILE A 252 -12.97 1.70 -17.77
C ILE A 252 -14.12 1.68 -16.77
N ILE A 253 -14.66 2.85 -16.42
CA ILE A 253 -15.82 2.98 -15.53
C ILE A 253 -17.04 2.23 -16.12
N ASP A 254 -17.23 2.29 -17.44
CA ASP A 254 -18.31 1.58 -18.14
C ASP A 254 -18.21 0.04 -18.03
N PHE A 255 -17.02 -0.49 -17.76
CA PHE A 255 -16.88 -1.92 -17.47
C PHE A 255 -17.58 -2.34 -16.17
N ASN A 256 -17.74 -1.42 -15.22
CA ASN A 256 -18.46 -1.60 -13.97
C ASN A 256 -18.02 -2.89 -13.23
N ARG A 257 -18.96 -3.80 -12.95
CA ARG A 257 -18.73 -5.06 -12.20
C ARG A 257 -17.91 -6.12 -12.94
N LYS A 258 -17.53 -5.89 -14.21
CA LYS A 258 -16.68 -6.79 -15.00
C LYS A 258 -15.18 -6.69 -14.66
N ILE A 259 -14.81 -5.74 -13.82
CA ILE A 259 -13.44 -5.49 -13.40
C ILE A 259 -13.35 -5.43 -11.88
N PRO A 260 -12.16 -5.61 -11.28
CA PRO A 260 -11.99 -5.43 -9.84
C PRO A 260 -12.44 -4.04 -9.37
N ARG A 261 -13.16 -4.00 -8.24
CA ARG A 261 -13.75 -2.76 -7.72
C ARG A 261 -12.71 -1.67 -7.46
N GLU A 262 -11.49 -2.04 -7.08
CA GLU A 262 -10.40 -1.09 -6.88
C GLU A 262 -10.05 -0.33 -8.17
N PHE A 263 -10.02 -0.97 -9.34
CA PHE A 263 -9.79 -0.31 -10.63
C PHE A 263 -10.96 0.59 -11.03
N PHE A 264 -12.18 0.17 -10.74
CA PHE A 264 -13.36 1.00 -10.95
C PHE A 264 -13.28 2.30 -10.14
N ILE A 265 -13.00 2.21 -8.84
CA ILE A 265 -12.86 3.38 -7.96
C ILE A 265 -11.69 4.26 -8.42
N GLN A 266 -10.51 3.68 -8.63
CA GLN A 266 -9.32 4.44 -9.05
C GLN A 266 -9.54 5.15 -10.40
N SER A 267 -10.34 4.58 -11.30
CA SER A 267 -10.68 5.24 -12.55
C SER A 267 -11.49 6.53 -12.34
N TYR A 268 -12.43 6.55 -11.38
CA TYR A 268 -13.12 7.78 -10.99
C TYR A 268 -12.18 8.81 -10.36
N LEU A 269 -11.28 8.35 -9.47
CA LEU A 269 -10.32 9.24 -8.80
C LEU A 269 -9.37 9.88 -9.82
N ASN A 270 -8.79 9.10 -10.73
CA ASN A 270 -7.88 9.61 -11.73
C ASN A 270 -8.60 10.43 -12.81
N LYS A 271 -9.80 10.02 -13.21
CA LYS A 271 -10.67 10.83 -14.09
C LYS A 271 -10.88 12.23 -13.51
N SER A 272 -11.12 12.33 -12.19
CA SER A 272 -11.32 13.61 -11.52
C SER A 272 -10.08 14.52 -11.52
N ASN A 273 -8.86 13.96 -11.63
CA ASN A 273 -7.63 14.76 -11.74
C ASN A 273 -7.50 15.48 -13.09
N VAL A 274 -8.06 14.87 -14.15
CA VAL A 274 -7.94 15.36 -15.53
C VAL A 274 -9.22 16.08 -16.02
N ALA A 275 -10.27 16.10 -15.19
CA ALA A 275 -11.53 16.75 -15.52
C ALA A 275 -11.43 18.28 -15.39
N ASP A 276 -12.06 19.01 -16.31
CA ASP A 276 -12.10 20.47 -16.29
C ASP A 276 -13.11 21.05 -15.28
N SER A 277 -14.07 20.22 -14.80
CA SER A 277 -15.15 20.68 -13.91
C SER A 277 -15.03 20.06 -12.52
N LEU A 278 -14.76 20.92 -11.52
CA LEU A 278 -14.77 20.52 -10.10
C LEU A 278 -16.15 19.98 -9.69
N ASN A 279 -17.22 20.67 -10.06
CA ASN A 279 -18.59 20.29 -9.64
C ASN A 279 -18.99 18.91 -10.15
N LEU A 280 -18.63 18.57 -11.40
CA LEU A 280 -18.89 17.25 -11.96
C LEU A 280 -18.13 16.18 -11.16
N SER A 281 -16.83 16.39 -10.96
CA SER A 281 -15.97 15.45 -10.24
C SER A 281 -16.44 15.23 -8.80
N VAL A 282 -16.78 16.31 -8.07
CA VAL A 282 -17.27 16.21 -6.69
C VAL A 282 -18.62 15.49 -6.63
N THR A 283 -19.50 15.70 -7.60
CA THR A 283 -20.80 15.01 -7.67
C THR A 283 -20.60 13.52 -7.88
N GLU A 284 -19.80 13.12 -8.86
CA GLU A 284 -19.49 11.71 -9.13
C GLU A 284 -18.86 11.02 -7.90
N LEU A 285 -17.88 11.66 -7.25
CA LEU A 285 -17.24 11.10 -6.04
C LEU A 285 -18.22 11.04 -4.86
N SER A 286 -19.11 12.03 -4.71
CA SER A 286 -20.14 12.02 -3.66
C SER A 286 -21.15 10.89 -3.85
N ASP A 287 -21.47 10.52 -5.09
CA ASP A 287 -22.32 9.38 -5.37
C ASP A 287 -21.62 8.05 -5.06
N LEU A 288 -20.30 7.95 -5.28
CA LEU A 288 -19.51 6.80 -4.84
C LEU A 288 -19.52 6.64 -3.31
N VAL A 289 -19.46 7.74 -2.54
CA VAL A 289 -19.52 7.70 -1.07
C VAL A 289 -20.86 7.17 -0.56
N LYS A 290 -21.96 7.41 -1.27
CA LYS A 290 -23.30 6.93 -0.90
C LYS A 290 -23.50 5.43 -1.15
N ASP A 291 -22.70 4.83 -2.03
CA ASP A 291 -22.79 3.41 -2.37
C ASP A 291 -22.06 2.56 -1.30
N TYR A 292 -22.84 1.74 -0.60
CA TYR A 292 -22.35 0.84 0.46
C TYR A 292 -21.23 -0.10 0.01
N GLU A 293 -21.20 -0.52 -1.25
CA GLU A 293 -20.14 -1.37 -1.81
C GLU A 293 -18.77 -0.69 -1.75
N ASN A 294 -18.73 0.64 -1.59
CA ASN A 294 -17.52 1.44 -1.56
C ASN A 294 -17.00 1.77 -0.15
N ASN A 295 -17.64 1.28 0.91
CA ASN A 295 -17.27 1.62 2.29
C ASN A 295 -15.79 1.40 2.61
N LYS A 296 -15.15 0.40 2.00
CA LYS A 296 -13.71 0.12 2.19
C LYS A 296 -12.77 1.04 1.39
N PHE A 297 -13.31 1.95 0.60
CA PHE A 297 -12.58 2.93 -0.21
C PHE A 297 -12.89 4.38 0.19
N LEU A 298 -13.65 4.59 1.28
CA LEU A 298 -14.01 5.93 1.73
C LEU A 298 -12.80 6.79 2.08
N ASP A 299 -11.73 6.16 2.54
CA ASP A 299 -10.45 6.81 2.83
C ASP A 299 -9.88 7.51 1.60
N ILE A 300 -9.70 6.78 0.50
CA ILE A 300 -9.09 7.33 -0.72
C ILE A 300 -10.06 8.24 -1.49
N ILE A 301 -11.39 7.97 -1.44
CA ILE A 301 -12.39 8.83 -2.09
C ILE A 301 -12.43 10.21 -1.40
N ASN A 302 -12.49 10.24 -0.05
CA ASN A 302 -12.45 11.49 0.70
C ASN A 302 -11.13 12.24 0.51
N PHE A 303 -10.01 11.54 0.45
CA PHE A 303 -8.72 12.14 0.13
C PHE A 303 -8.73 12.83 -1.23
N GLN A 304 -9.30 12.19 -2.26
CA GLN A 304 -9.40 12.78 -3.58
C GLN A 304 -10.29 14.03 -3.59
N MET A 305 -11.44 13.98 -2.89
CA MET A 305 -12.31 15.16 -2.74
C MET A 305 -11.57 16.31 -2.05
N ALA A 306 -10.79 16.01 -1.00
CA ALA A 306 -9.95 16.99 -0.32
C ALA A 306 -8.94 17.64 -1.27
N LYS A 307 -8.27 16.83 -2.12
CA LYS A 307 -7.32 17.31 -3.13
C LYS A 307 -7.97 18.24 -4.15
N LEU A 308 -9.16 17.87 -4.64
CA LEU A 308 -9.88 18.70 -5.59
C LEU A 308 -10.20 20.08 -5.03
N TYR A 309 -10.73 20.15 -3.81
CA TYR A 309 -10.99 21.43 -3.13
C TYR A 309 -9.71 22.22 -2.82
N LEU A 310 -8.63 21.53 -2.44
CA LEU A 310 -7.34 22.18 -2.20
C LEU A 310 -6.75 22.77 -3.49
N ASN A 311 -6.90 22.10 -4.62
CA ASN A 311 -6.45 22.60 -5.92
C ASN A 311 -7.29 23.80 -6.36
N GLU A 312 -8.61 23.77 -6.14
CA GLU A 312 -9.51 24.90 -6.41
C GLU A 312 -9.15 26.11 -5.54
N TYR A 313 -8.89 25.90 -4.25
CA TYR A 313 -8.38 26.96 -3.37
C TYR A 313 -7.07 27.58 -3.89
N LYS A 314 -6.14 26.76 -4.35
CA LYS A 314 -4.88 27.26 -4.92
C LYS A 314 -5.05 28.07 -6.19
N ALA A 315 -6.11 27.79 -6.97
CA ALA A 315 -6.43 28.52 -8.20
C ALA A 315 -7.19 29.82 -7.93
N ASN A 316 -8.14 29.82 -6.98
CA ASN A 316 -9.11 30.89 -6.79
C ASN A 316 -9.02 31.60 -5.45
N GLU A 317 -8.20 31.11 -4.51
CA GLU A 317 -7.96 31.64 -3.16
C GLU A 317 -9.23 31.76 -2.29
N GLN A 318 -10.31 31.00 -2.62
CA GLN A 318 -11.56 31.01 -1.87
C GLN A 318 -11.39 30.19 -0.58
N LYS A 319 -11.46 30.87 0.57
CA LYS A 319 -11.27 30.25 1.90
C LYS A 319 -12.27 29.12 2.20
N GLU A 320 -13.45 29.15 1.59
CA GLU A 320 -14.44 28.09 1.72
C GLU A 320 -13.92 26.74 1.17
N ASP A 321 -13.21 26.76 0.06
CA ASP A 321 -12.66 25.53 -0.55
C ASP A 321 -11.50 24.96 0.27
N GLU A 322 -10.68 25.83 0.89
CA GLU A 322 -9.69 25.37 1.87
C GLU A 322 -10.35 24.68 3.07
N LEU A 323 -11.42 25.27 3.63
CA LEU A 323 -12.14 24.66 4.74
C LEU A 323 -12.78 23.31 4.34
N LYS A 324 -13.38 23.22 3.15
CA LYS A 324 -13.89 21.94 2.61
C LYS A 324 -12.76 20.90 2.47
N SER A 325 -11.60 21.32 1.98
CA SER A 325 -10.45 20.41 1.86
C SER A 325 -10.03 19.83 3.20
N ILE A 326 -9.95 20.65 4.25
CA ILE A 326 -9.63 20.20 5.62
C ILE A 326 -10.67 19.19 6.12
N VAL A 327 -11.96 19.46 5.92
CA VAL A 327 -13.04 18.55 6.32
C VAL A 327 -12.89 17.18 5.65
N PHE A 328 -12.59 17.16 4.35
CA PHE A 328 -12.44 15.89 3.63
C PHE A 328 -11.15 15.16 3.94
N PHE A 329 -10.02 15.85 4.23
CA PHE A 329 -8.82 15.20 4.75
C PHE A 329 -9.09 14.51 6.09
N ASN A 330 -9.81 15.17 6.99
CA ASN A 330 -10.20 14.55 8.27
C ASN A 330 -11.14 13.35 8.08
N LYS A 331 -12.15 13.44 7.20
CA LYS A 331 -12.99 12.28 6.86
C LYS A 331 -12.20 11.11 6.28
N SER A 332 -11.17 11.39 5.49
CA SER A 332 -10.26 10.35 4.98
C SER A 332 -9.50 9.66 6.13
N LEU A 333 -9.02 10.42 7.11
CA LEU A 333 -8.34 9.87 8.30
C LEU A 333 -9.30 9.07 9.21
N GLU A 334 -10.54 9.54 9.38
CA GLU A 334 -11.59 8.87 10.17
C GLU A 334 -12.02 7.52 9.58
N ALA A 335 -11.84 7.32 8.26
CA ALA A 335 -12.16 6.07 7.59
C ALA A 335 -11.22 4.89 7.93
N ASN A 336 -10.25 5.09 8.84
CA ASN A 336 -9.34 4.06 9.35
C ASN A 336 -8.60 3.28 8.26
N SER A 337 -7.97 3.98 7.34
CA SER A 337 -7.18 3.38 6.26
C SER A 337 -6.06 2.48 6.78
N SER A 338 -5.81 1.39 6.08
CA SER A 338 -4.61 0.55 6.27
C SER A 338 -3.42 1.00 5.41
N ASP A 339 -3.59 1.99 4.53
CA ASP A 339 -2.55 2.54 3.67
C ASP A 339 -1.79 3.65 4.40
N ASN A 340 -0.61 3.33 4.93
CA ASN A 340 0.25 4.29 5.62
C ASN A 340 0.67 5.46 4.71
N TYR A 341 0.81 5.21 3.40
CA TYR A 341 1.16 6.28 2.47
C TYR A 341 0.00 7.27 2.31
N LEU A 342 -1.23 6.80 2.15
CA LEU A 342 -2.43 7.64 2.12
C LEU A 342 -2.56 8.47 3.41
N ILE A 343 -2.40 7.83 4.58
CA ILE A 343 -2.44 8.52 5.87
C ILE A 343 -1.38 9.62 5.93
N SER A 344 -0.15 9.32 5.49
CA SER A 344 0.92 10.29 5.45
C SER A 344 0.62 11.47 4.54
N ARG A 345 -0.04 11.24 3.38
CA ARG A 345 -0.46 12.30 2.45
C ARG A 345 -1.53 13.20 3.07
N ASN A 346 -2.49 12.65 3.80
CA ASN A 346 -3.49 13.43 4.54
C ASN A 346 -2.80 14.38 5.53
N TYR A 347 -1.96 13.84 6.41
CA TYR A 347 -1.24 14.65 7.40
C TYR A 347 -0.30 15.68 6.76
N LEU A 348 0.39 15.33 5.66
CA LEU A 348 1.25 16.27 4.97
C LEU A 348 0.48 17.46 4.39
N ASN A 349 -0.68 17.22 3.74
CA ASN A 349 -1.50 18.30 3.22
C ASN A 349 -2.05 19.20 4.34
N LEU A 350 -2.50 18.61 5.46
CA LEU A 350 -2.93 19.36 6.63
C LEU A 350 -1.78 20.19 7.24
N ALA A 351 -0.57 19.64 7.27
CA ALA A 351 0.63 20.35 7.70
C ALA A 351 0.92 21.58 6.81
N GLU A 352 0.87 21.39 5.48
CA GLU A 352 1.10 22.46 4.50
C GLU A 352 0.02 23.56 4.60
N ILE A 353 -1.25 23.20 4.76
CA ILE A 353 -2.35 24.17 4.96
C ILE A 353 -2.09 24.99 6.22
N ASN A 354 -1.78 24.35 7.34
CA ASN A 354 -1.52 25.06 8.60
C ASN A 354 -0.25 25.92 8.52
N PHE A 355 0.81 25.44 7.86
CA PHE A 355 2.02 26.22 7.63
C PHE A 355 1.72 27.50 6.83
N ASN A 356 0.96 27.41 5.74
CA ASN A 356 0.60 28.56 4.91
C ASN A 356 -0.30 29.54 5.67
N ASN A 357 -1.14 29.05 6.58
CA ASN A 357 -1.98 29.86 7.46
C ASN A 357 -1.21 30.41 8.68
N LYS A 358 0.10 30.20 8.76
CA LYS A 358 0.98 30.64 9.87
C LYS A 358 0.66 29.98 11.22
N ASN A 359 -0.07 28.89 11.23
CA ASN A 359 -0.33 28.06 12.41
C ASN A 359 0.82 27.05 12.58
N TYR A 360 2.00 27.54 12.96
CA TYR A 360 3.23 26.74 12.92
C TYR A 360 3.24 25.61 13.94
N PHE A 361 2.61 25.79 15.08
CA PHE A 361 2.48 24.73 16.08
C PHE A 361 1.71 23.54 15.53
N GLU A 362 0.51 23.76 14.99
CA GLU A 362 -0.32 22.70 14.38
C GLU A 362 0.37 22.08 13.16
N ALA A 363 1.03 22.90 12.33
CA ALA A 363 1.82 22.39 11.20
C ALA A 363 2.90 21.42 11.68
N GLY A 364 3.60 21.75 12.78
CA GLY A 364 4.61 20.90 13.40
C GLY A 364 4.06 19.55 13.82
N LEU A 365 2.89 19.52 14.46
CA LEU A 365 2.22 18.29 14.89
C LEU A 365 1.83 17.39 13.70
N TYR A 366 1.30 17.97 12.63
CA TYR A 366 0.96 17.23 11.42
C TYR A 366 2.21 16.72 10.66
N TYR A 367 3.34 17.47 10.64
CA TYR A 367 4.59 16.94 10.09
C TYR A 367 5.12 15.77 10.91
N ASP A 368 5.06 15.85 12.25
CA ASP A 368 5.44 14.73 13.12
C ASP A 368 4.57 13.49 12.84
N SER A 369 3.24 13.67 12.71
CA SER A 369 2.31 12.60 12.33
C SER A 369 2.62 12.01 10.96
N THR A 370 2.98 12.83 9.97
CA THR A 370 3.41 12.40 8.64
C THR A 370 4.63 11.47 8.73
N LEU A 371 5.64 11.89 9.52
CA LEU A 371 6.89 11.14 9.68
C LEU A 371 6.70 9.78 10.36
N THR A 372 5.67 9.61 11.20
CA THR A 372 5.37 8.30 11.80
C THR A 372 4.87 7.27 10.79
N LYS A 373 4.35 7.72 9.64
CA LYS A 373 3.71 6.87 8.61
C LYS A 373 4.60 6.62 7.39
N LEU A 374 5.70 7.35 7.25
CA LEU A 374 6.66 7.20 6.17
C LEU A 374 7.86 6.33 6.56
N ASP A 375 8.42 5.63 5.58
CA ASP A 375 9.73 5.00 5.77
C ASP A 375 10.80 6.09 5.93
N GLN A 376 11.42 6.11 7.11
CA GLN A 376 12.45 7.08 7.52
C GLN A 376 13.69 7.08 6.61
N LYS A 377 13.90 6.02 5.82
CA LYS A 377 15.05 5.90 4.90
C LYS A 377 14.83 6.66 3.59
N THR A 378 13.62 7.07 3.30
CA THR A 378 13.29 7.76 2.04
C THR A 378 13.85 9.18 2.00
N LYS A 379 14.12 9.67 0.77
CA LYS A 379 14.53 11.08 0.54
C LYS A 379 13.43 12.03 1.01
N GLU A 380 12.17 11.64 0.81
CA GLU A 380 11.01 12.42 1.18
C GLU A 380 10.91 12.61 2.70
N ALA A 381 10.98 11.52 3.48
CA ALA A 381 10.95 11.60 4.94
C ALA A 381 12.07 12.52 5.48
N ARG A 382 13.29 12.42 4.90
CA ARG A 382 14.39 13.32 5.27
C ARG A 382 14.10 14.79 4.96
N THR A 383 13.42 15.07 3.85
CA THR A 383 13.05 16.45 3.47
C THR A 383 12.00 17.02 4.43
N ILE A 384 10.95 16.23 4.73
CA ILE A 384 9.91 16.62 5.68
C ILE A 384 10.48 16.82 7.08
N LYS A 385 11.40 15.95 7.53
CA LYS A 385 12.08 16.06 8.80
C LYS A 385 12.85 17.38 8.93
N ARG A 386 13.64 17.76 7.92
CA ARG A 386 14.36 19.04 7.90
C ARG A 386 13.38 20.23 8.00
N ARG A 387 12.27 20.17 7.25
CA ARG A 387 11.24 21.21 7.30
C ARG A 387 10.61 21.29 8.69
N ARG A 388 10.30 20.17 9.31
CA ARG A 388 9.80 20.11 10.69
C ARG A 388 10.79 20.70 11.69
N GLU A 389 12.06 20.36 11.59
CA GLU A 389 13.11 20.86 12.48
C GLU A 389 13.28 22.39 12.34
N SER A 390 13.16 22.94 11.13
CA SER A 390 13.23 24.39 10.90
C SER A 390 12.08 25.19 11.53
N LEU A 391 10.99 24.52 11.96
CA LEU A 391 9.87 25.18 12.64
C LEU A 391 10.08 25.34 14.15
N ASN A 392 11.08 24.72 14.76
CA ASN A 392 11.23 24.71 16.22
C ASN A 392 11.32 26.13 16.81
N ASP A 393 12.10 27.00 16.20
CA ASP A 393 12.25 28.40 16.67
C ASP A 393 10.95 29.19 16.46
N LEU A 394 10.28 28.99 15.33
CA LEU A 394 9.00 29.64 15.03
C LEU A 394 7.91 29.20 16.02
N ILE A 395 7.80 27.92 16.31
CA ILE A 395 6.87 27.37 17.31
C ILE A 395 7.18 27.95 18.69
N PHE A 396 8.46 28.02 19.06
CA PHE A 396 8.85 28.58 20.33
C PHE A 396 8.41 30.06 20.47
N TYR A 397 8.68 30.89 19.47
CA TYR A 397 8.28 32.30 19.49
C TYR A 397 6.76 32.48 19.40
N GLU A 398 6.06 31.69 18.60
CA GLU A 398 4.59 31.70 18.49
C GLU A 398 3.94 31.35 19.84
N THR A 399 4.42 30.29 20.48
CA THR A 399 3.91 29.85 21.79
C THR A 399 4.21 30.91 22.86
N ALA A 400 5.41 31.50 22.86
CA ALA A 400 5.78 32.57 23.78
C ALA A 400 4.92 33.84 23.57
N LYS A 401 4.64 34.18 22.30
CA LYS A 401 3.74 35.30 21.95
C LYS A 401 2.32 35.03 22.43
N GLN A 402 1.74 33.86 22.14
CA GLN A 402 0.39 33.52 22.57
C GLN A 402 0.25 33.53 24.11
N GLN A 403 1.27 33.03 24.83
CA GLN A 403 1.30 33.09 26.28
C GLN A 403 1.36 34.54 26.79
N SER A 404 2.18 35.38 26.15
CA SER A 404 2.29 36.79 26.49
C SER A 404 1.00 37.55 26.19
N ASP A 405 0.38 37.31 25.01
CA ASP A 405 -0.88 37.93 24.62
C ASP A 405 -2.01 37.54 25.58
N SER A 406 -2.07 36.28 25.99
CA SER A 406 -3.04 35.76 26.96
C SER A 406 -2.84 36.39 28.34
N LEU A 407 -1.59 36.59 28.79
CA LEU A 407 -1.27 37.27 30.05
C LEU A 407 -1.67 38.75 29.98
N VAL A 408 -1.36 39.44 28.89
CA VAL A 408 -1.74 40.84 28.68
C VAL A 408 -3.27 40.99 28.65
N ALA A 409 -3.99 40.08 27.97
CA ALA A 409 -5.43 40.09 27.97
C ALA A 409 -6.01 39.88 29.38
N LEU A 410 -5.47 38.96 30.18
CA LEU A 410 -5.86 38.74 31.57
C LEU A 410 -5.58 39.96 32.47
N LEU A 411 -4.43 40.59 32.29
CA LEU A 411 -4.04 41.80 33.06
C LEU A 411 -4.89 43.03 32.70
N SER A 412 -5.44 43.10 31.48
CA SER A 412 -6.34 44.17 31.04
C SER A 412 -7.78 44.02 31.55
N MET A 413 -8.14 42.85 32.08
CA MET A 413 -9.45 42.59 32.68
C MET A 413 -9.53 43.13 34.09
N ASN A 414 -10.71 43.62 34.50
CA ASN A 414 -10.95 43.93 35.91
C ASN A 414 -11.15 42.65 36.75
N GLU A 415 -11.10 42.75 38.08
CA GLU A 415 -11.17 41.58 38.97
C GLU A 415 -12.44 40.72 38.77
N GLU A 416 -13.58 41.35 38.44
CA GLU A 416 -14.83 40.63 38.18
C GLU A 416 -14.77 39.85 36.84
N GLN A 417 -14.16 40.41 35.82
CA GLN A 417 -13.94 39.77 34.53
C GLN A 417 -12.95 38.60 34.63
N GLN A 418 -11.86 38.79 35.38
CA GLN A 418 -10.89 37.73 35.64
C GLN A 418 -11.54 36.56 36.41
N TYR A 419 -12.36 36.88 37.41
CA TYR A 419 -13.10 35.88 38.16
C TYR A 419 -14.02 35.03 37.22
N LYS A 420 -14.85 35.70 36.42
CA LYS A 420 -15.73 35.01 35.46
C LYS A 420 -14.97 34.19 34.41
N PHE A 421 -13.82 34.68 33.99
CA PHE A 421 -12.96 33.95 33.04
C PHE A 421 -12.48 32.62 33.65
N PHE A 422 -11.95 32.65 34.88
CA PHE A 422 -11.48 31.44 35.56
C PHE A 422 -12.62 30.53 35.99
N GLU A 423 -13.77 31.07 36.36
CA GLU A 423 -14.98 30.28 36.63
C GLU A 423 -15.42 29.47 35.42
N ASN A 424 -15.53 30.09 34.25
CA ASN A 424 -15.87 29.42 32.99
C ASN A 424 -14.79 28.40 32.60
N TYR A 425 -13.53 28.72 32.78
CA TYR A 425 -12.42 27.83 32.46
C TYR A 425 -12.43 26.57 33.34
N LEU A 426 -12.59 26.73 34.65
CA LEU A 426 -12.65 25.60 35.59
C LEU A 426 -13.91 24.76 35.41
N THR A 427 -15.05 25.39 35.14
CA THR A 427 -16.31 24.67 34.84
C THR A 427 -16.15 23.79 33.59
N LYS A 428 -15.52 24.32 32.54
CA LYS A 428 -15.24 23.53 31.33
C LYS A 428 -14.28 22.38 31.60
N LEU A 429 -13.22 22.62 32.37
CA LEU A 429 -12.24 21.59 32.77
C LEU A 429 -12.89 20.48 33.63
N ASP A 430 -13.79 20.84 34.51
CA ASP A 430 -14.49 19.88 35.38
C ASP A 430 -15.55 19.11 34.59
N SER A 431 -16.23 19.71 33.59
CA SER A 431 -17.14 19.01 32.69
C SER A 431 -16.40 18.01 31.78
N GLU A 432 -15.27 18.39 31.20
CA GLU A 432 -14.42 17.49 30.41
C GLU A 432 -13.90 16.30 31.23
N LYS A 433 -13.56 16.50 32.52
CA LYS A 433 -13.20 15.41 33.44
C LYS A 433 -14.38 14.49 33.73
N GLN A 434 -15.61 15.02 33.88
CA GLN A 434 -16.81 14.22 34.13
C GLN A 434 -17.24 13.41 32.90
N GLU A 435 -17.06 13.91 31.69
CA GLU A 435 -17.32 13.17 30.46
C GLU A 435 -16.36 11.98 30.31
N ILE A 436 -15.10 12.14 30.69
CA ILE A 436 -14.10 11.04 30.69
C ILE A 436 -14.45 9.97 31.73
N VAL A 437 -14.91 10.37 32.93
CA VAL A 437 -15.31 9.44 33.99
C VAL A 437 -16.63 8.71 33.65
N ASN A 438 -17.59 9.37 32.99
CA ASN A 438 -18.86 8.76 32.62
C ASN A 438 -18.76 7.80 31.42
N GLN A 439 -17.73 7.89 30.59
CA GLN A 439 -17.46 6.89 29.55
C GLN A 439 -16.85 5.59 30.11
N ASP A 440 -16.27 5.63 31.32
CA ASP A 440 -15.65 4.44 31.97
C ASP A 440 -16.63 3.65 32.83
N PHE A 441 -17.83 4.14 33.18
CA PHE A 441 -18.78 3.52 34.10
C PHE A 441 -19.93 2.73 33.44
N GLY A 442 -19.88 2.51 32.12
CA GLY A 442 -20.94 1.81 31.35
C GLY A 442 -20.73 0.32 31.09
N SER A 443 -19.78 -0.38 31.72
CA SER A 443 -19.63 -1.83 31.52
C SER A 443 -19.05 -2.51 32.77
N GLU A 444 -19.97 -2.98 33.60
CA GLU A 444 -19.64 -4.09 34.54
C GLU A 444 -19.34 -5.33 33.70
N ASN A 445 -18.04 -5.68 33.55
CA ASN A 445 -17.61 -7.09 33.65
C ASN A 445 -16.08 -7.22 33.52
N SER A 446 -15.51 -7.82 34.58
CA SER A 446 -14.25 -8.54 34.65
C SER A 446 -12.97 -7.84 34.16
N PHE A 447 -12.13 -7.52 35.10
CA PHE A 447 -10.69 -7.30 34.96
C PHE A 447 -10.03 -8.50 34.26
N ASP A 448 -9.91 -8.43 32.96
CA ASP A 448 -8.98 -9.25 32.19
C ASP A 448 -8.05 -8.28 31.44
N PHE A 449 -6.80 -8.22 31.88
CA PHE A 449 -5.74 -7.43 31.25
C PHE A 449 -5.42 -8.05 29.89
N LYS A 450 -6.23 -7.75 28.86
CA LYS A 450 -5.81 -7.90 27.48
C LYS A 450 -5.03 -6.66 27.09
N PRO A 451 -3.82 -6.79 26.51
CA PRO A 451 -3.09 -5.64 26.00
C PRO A 451 -3.98 -4.96 24.94
N ILE A 452 -4.28 -3.69 25.18
CA ILE A 452 -5.04 -2.83 24.27
C ILE A 452 -4.28 -2.84 22.94
N LYS A 453 -4.92 -3.41 21.92
CA LYS A 453 -4.47 -3.23 20.54
C LYS A 453 -4.28 -1.74 20.31
N GLU A 454 -3.10 -1.37 19.85
CA GLU A 454 -2.72 -0.04 19.43
C GLU A 454 -3.76 0.54 18.46
N SER A 455 -4.75 1.24 19.01
CA SER A 455 -5.52 2.20 18.23
C SER A 455 -4.62 3.43 18.10
N ALA A 456 -4.41 3.86 16.85
CA ALA A 456 -3.49 4.90 16.42
C ALA A 456 -3.90 6.30 16.92
N VAL A 457 -3.87 6.52 18.23
CA VAL A 457 -3.82 7.85 18.80
C VAL A 457 -2.38 8.09 19.24
N PHE A 458 -1.74 9.06 18.61
CA PHE A 458 -0.38 9.45 18.92
C PHE A 458 -0.22 9.64 20.44
N TYR A 459 0.83 9.04 21.01
CA TYR A 459 1.11 8.97 22.46
C TYR A 459 0.86 10.28 23.21
N PHE A 460 1.23 11.43 22.63
CA PHE A 460 1.08 12.76 23.26
C PHE A 460 -0.35 13.32 23.24
N TYR A 461 -1.25 12.72 22.46
CA TYR A 461 -2.68 13.11 22.45
C TYR A 461 -3.55 12.26 23.37
N ASN A 462 -2.96 11.24 24.02
CA ASN A 462 -3.65 10.50 25.06
C ASN A 462 -3.32 11.13 26.44
N PRO A 463 -4.23 11.93 27.04
CA PRO A 463 -4.00 12.61 28.31
C PRO A 463 -3.63 11.65 29.43
N ASN A 464 -4.18 10.44 29.41
CA ASN A 464 -3.91 9.40 30.40
C ASN A 464 -2.48 8.86 30.28
N THR A 465 -2.00 8.61 29.05
CA THR A 465 -0.64 8.11 28.81
C THR A 465 0.39 9.19 29.13
N VAL A 466 0.12 10.45 28.77
CA VAL A 466 0.98 11.60 29.11
C VAL A 466 1.01 11.84 30.62
N SER A 467 -0.13 11.78 31.29
CA SER A 467 -0.23 11.93 32.75
C SER A 467 0.53 10.81 33.46
N TYR A 468 0.34 9.57 33.02
CA TYR A 468 1.06 8.41 33.56
C TYR A 468 2.58 8.51 33.31
N GLY A 469 3.00 8.91 32.12
CA GLY A 469 4.40 9.16 31.78
C GLY A 469 5.03 10.25 32.63
N LYS A 470 4.33 11.37 32.84
CA LYS A 470 4.76 12.48 33.73
C LYS A 470 4.86 12.02 35.20
N THR A 471 3.92 11.22 35.65
CA THR A 471 3.92 10.68 37.04
C THR A 471 5.07 9.69 37.23
N ASN A 472 5.28 8.76 36.30
CA ASN A 472 6.42 7.84 36.33
C ASN A 472 7.78 8.57 36.27
N PHE A 473 7.89 9.58 35.40
CA PHE A 473 9.09 10.39 35.33
C PHE A 473 9.39 11.08 36.66
N ARG A 474 8.37 11.70 37.30
CA ARG A 474 8.52 12.35 38.59
C ARG A 474 8.88 11.36 39.72
N ASN A 475 8.31 10.17 39.70
CA ASN A 475 8.60 9.14 40.69
C ASN A 475 10.05 8.62 40.60
N TYR A 476 10.58 8.46 39.40
CA TYR A 476 11.94 7.95 39.18
C TYR A 476 13.02 9.03 39.23
N TRP A 477 12.72 10.23 38.73
CA TRP A 477 13.72 11.29 38.47
C TRP A 477 13.49 12.58 39.24
N GLY A 478 12.38 12.66 40.01
CA GLY A 478 12.02 13.90 40.73
C GLY A 478 11.52 14.99 39.80
N ASN A 479 11.50 16.22 40.33
CA ASN A 479 11.00 17.41 39.60
C ASN A 479 12.14 18.08 38.80
N ARG A 480 12.78 17.32 37.89
CA ARG A 480 13.92 17.82 37.12
C ARG A 480 13.46 18.69 35.96
N LYS A 481 14.15 19.83 35.79
CA LYS A 481 13.94 20.68 34.61
C LYS A 481 14.60 20.05 33.39
N LEU A 482 14.00 20.25 32.22
CA LEU A 482 14.57 19.82 30.95
C LEU A 482 15.81 20.65 30.63
N LYS A 483 17.00 20.07 30.79
CA LYS A 483 18.31 20.64 30.49
C LYS A 483 19.13 19.57 29.79
N ASP A 484 20.13 19.99 29.01
CA ASP A 484 21.12 19.03 28.51
C ASP A 484 21.79 18.34 29.71
N ASP A 485 22.09 17.05 29.58
CA ASP A 485 22.66 16.20 30.63
C ASP A 485 21.84 16.09 31.93
N TRP A 486 20.51 16.31 31.88
CA TRP A 486 19.61 16.25 33.03
C TRP A 486 19.72 14.96 33.87
N ARG A 487 20.16 13.86 33.26
CA ARG A 487 20.38 12.56 33.94
C ARG A 487 21.54 12.62 34.93
N TRP A 488 22.53 13.47 34.66
CA TRP A 488 23.78 13.53 35.40
C TRP A 488 23.91 14.80 36.23
N SER A 489 22.98 15.75 36.09
CA SER A 489 23.01 17.00 36.85
C SER A 489 22.68 16.74 38.34
N ILE A 490 23.57 17.19 39.22
CA ILE A 490 23.35 17.22 40.66
C ILE A 490 22.35 18.35 40.97
N GLU A 491 21.23 18.03 41.66
CA GLU A 491 20.28 19.06 42.09
C GLU A 491 20.96 20.03 43.07
N GLU A 492 21.17 21.29 42.67
CA GLU A 492 21.36 22.36 43.62
C GLU A 492 20.05 22.58 44.38
N LYS A 493 20.06 22.32 45.68
CA LYS A 493 18.95 22.63 46.58
C LYS A 493 18.82 24.17 46.65
N GLU A 494 18.02 24.75 45.78
CA GLU A 494 17.57 26.13 45.95
C GLU A 494 16.67 26.20 47.20
N LYS A 495 17.21 26.75 48.27
CA LYS A 495 16.44 27.23 49.39
C LYS A 495 15.66 28.48 48.95
N SER A 496 14.45 28.29 48.47
CA SER A 496 13.42 29.34 48.54
C SER A 496 12.06 28.68 48.78
N VAL A 497 11.69 28.69 50.04
CA VAL A 497 10.37 28.31 50.52
C VAL A 497 9.38 29.41 50.08
N LYS A 498 8.83 29.28 48.86
CA LYS A 498 7.47 29.72 48.58
C LYS A 498 6.64 28.45 48.51
N LYS A 499 5.71 28.34 49.44
CA LYS A 499 4.75 27.24 49.57
C LYS A 499 3.97 27.08 48.26
N LYS A 500 4.48 26.29 47.29
CA LYS A 500 3.70 25.90 46.13
C LYS A 500 2.65 24.90 46.60
N ILE A 501 1.42 25.38 46.66
CA ILE A 501 0.26 24.47 46.86
C ILE A 501 0.30 23.46 45.73
N SER A 502 0.28 22.15 46.04
CA SER A 502 0.35 21.10 45.02
C SER A 502 -0.93 21.13 44.16
N GLU A 503 -0.83 20.82 42.87
CA GLU A 503 -1.98 20.75 41.96
C GLU A 503 -3.08 19.82 42.49
N SER A 504 -2.71 18.75 43.22
CA SER A 504 -3.64 17.85 43.89
C SER A 504 -4.37 18.48 45.09
N ALA A 505 -3.75 19.48 45.76
CA ALA A 505 -4.42 20.19 46.84
C ALA A 505 -5.44 21.19 46.27
N ILE A 506 -5.11 21.84 45.13
CA ILE A 506 -6.03 22.76 44.43
C ILE A 506 -7.23 21.98 43.85
N ALA A 507 -7.05 20.78 43.34
CA ALA A 507 -8.12 19.99 42.77
C ALA A 507 -9.21 19.58 43.79
N ASN A 508 -8.89 19.52 45.09
CA ASN A 508 -9.79 19.19 46.16
C ASN A 508 -10.46 20.40 46.83
N MET A 509 -10.15 21.63 46.37
CA MET A 509 -10.75 22.85 46.90
C MET A 509 -12.08 23.17 46.22
N GLY A 510 -12.96 23.90 46.85
CA GLY A 510 -14.18 24.43 46.23
C GLY A 510 -13.84 25.40 45.08
N MET A 511 -14.77 25.57 44.12
CA MET A 511 -14.59 26.39 42.93
C MET A 511 -14.10 27.80 43.24
N GLU A 512 -14.72 28.47 44.22
CA GLU A 512 -14.35 29.83 44.64
C GLU A 512 -12.94 29.90 45.22
N GLU A 513 -12.54 28.90 45.99
CA GLU A 513 -11.22 28.84 46.61
C GLU A 513 -10.10 28.56 45.57
N ARG A 514 -10.41 27.72 44.56
CA ARG A 514 -9.53 27.46 43.41
C ARG A 514 -9.29 28.74 42.60
N ILE A 515 -10.36 29.52 42.30
CA ILE A 515 -10.27 30.78 41.57
C ILE A 515 -9.42 31.79 42.36
N LYS A 516 -9.63 31.90 43.66
CA LYS A 516 -8.89 32.83 44.53
C LYS A 516 -7.38 32.54 44.55
N VAL A 517 -7.02 31.30 44.67
CA VAL A 517 -5.63 30.83 44.60
C VAL A 517 -5.00 31.16 43.23
N ILE A 518 -5.74 30.97 42.13
CA ILE A 518 -5.25 31.30 40.78
C ILE A 518 -5.06 32.82 40.64
N LEU A 519 -6.02 33.64 41.08
CA LEU A 519 -5.93 35.11 41.02
C LEU A 519 -4.75 35.66 41.84
N GLU A 520 -4.39 35.06 42.97
CA GLU A 520 -3.22 35.44 43.75
C GLU A 520 -1.88 35.11 43.08
N THR A 521 -1.86 34.19 42.12
CA THR A 521 -0.65 33.81 41.36
C THR A 521 -0.39 34.70 40.14
N ILE A 522 -1.36 35.54 39.74
CA ILE A 522 -1.21 36.45 38.60
C ILE A 522 -0.29 37.62 39.04
N PRO A 523 0.76 37.96 38.27
CA PRO A 523 1.61 39.10 38.56
C PRO A 523 0.82 40.40 38.54
N LYS A 524 0.79 41.15 39.64
CA LYS A 524 0.02 42.40 39.75
C LYS A 524 0.68 43.61 39.04
N GLU A 525 1.90 43.49 38.56
CA GLU A 525 2.61 44.50 37.77
C GLU A 525 3.49 43.87 36.70
N SER A 526 3.50 44.42 35.50
CA SER A 526 4.49 44.09 34.47
C SER A 526 5.85 44.68 34.89
N LYS A 527 6.65 43.93 35.62
CA LYS A 527 8.08 44.27 35.76
C LYS A 527 8.79 43.80 34.51
N HIS A 528 8.86 44.62 33.55
CA HIS A 528 9.80 44.87 32.44
C HIS A 528 9.05 45.24 31.16
N GLY A 529 9.24 46.50 30.79
CA GLY A 529 8.98 47.03 29.45
C GLY A 529 9.92 46.43 28.42
#